data_6c513de6a3d0bc211d043a3f0f187ca7
#
_entry.id   6c513de6a3d0bc211d043a3f0f187ca7
#
_cell.length_a   1.000
_cell.length_b   1.000
_cell.length_c   1.000
_cell.angle_alpha   90.00
_cell.angle_beta   90.00
_cell.angle_gamma   90.00
#
_symmetry.space_group_name_H-M   'P 1'
#
loop_
_entity.id
_entity.type
_entity.pdbx_description
1 polymer ?
#
loop_
_entity_poly.entity_id
_entity_poly.type
_entity_poly.pdbx_seq_one_letter_code
_entity_poly.pdbx_strand_id
1 'polypeptide(L)' 'MKDIARLILKRRKKLGLSQQDLSEISGVSIRTIISVESGNSNPSVNVLSKMIKPLGLIVSLSERVKND' A
#
# COMPACT_ATOMS: atom_id res chain seq x y z
N MET A 1 -6.23 -4.71 7.54
CA MET A 1 -5.85 -4.59 6.10
C MET A 1 -4.81 -5.60 5.65
N LYS A 2 -4.98 -6.86 6.05
CA LYS A 2 -3.97 -7.88 5.77
C LYS A 2 -3.81 -8.21 4.29
N ASP A 3 -4.88 -8.25 3.53
CA ASP A 3 -4.80 -8.57 2.10
C ASP A 3 -4.13 -7.46 1.31
N ILE A 4 -4.44 -6.21 1.65
CA ILE A 4 -3.82 -5.05 1.03
C ILE A 4 -2.34 -4.99 1.40
N ALA A 5 -2.03 -5.24 2.68
CA ALA A 5 -0.65 -5.25 3.16
C ALA A 5 0.19 -6.29 2.41
N ARG A 6 -0.39 -7.47 2.23
CA ARG A 6 0.28 -8.58 1.53
C ARG A 6 0.53 -8.24 0.06
N LEU A 7 -0.44 -7.62 -0.59
CA LEU A 7 -0.29 -7.19 -1.99
C LEU A 7 0.81 -6.13 -2.12
N ILE A 8 0.84 -5.16 -1.23
CA ILE A 8 1.85 -4.10 -1.23
C ILE A 8 3.25 -4.70 -1.04
N LEU A 9 3.40 -5.56 -0.05
CA LEU A 9 4.67 -6.21 0.23
C LEU A 9 5.17 -7.02 -0.97
N LYS A 10 4.28 -7.82 -1.54
CA LYS A 10 4.60 -8.67 -2.69
C LYS A 10 5.04 -7.81 -3.88
N ARG A 11 4.29 -6.75 -4.15
CA ARG A 11 4.58 -5.88 -5.28
C ARG A 11 5.90 -5.15 -5.09
N ARG A 12 6.15 -4.67 -3.86
CA ARG A 12 7.41 -4.00 -3.54
C ARG A 12 8.61 -4.91 -3.79
N LYS A 13 8.53 -6.14 -3.29
CA LYS A 13 9.61 -7.11 -3.46
C LYS A 13 9.81 -7.48 -4.93
N LYS A 14 8.73 -7.61 -5.68
CA LYS A 14 8.80 -7.92 -7.10
C LYS A 14 9.56 -6.84 -7.87
N LEU A 15 9.42 -5.59 -7.46
CA LEU A 15 10.12 -4.47 -8.08
C LEU A 15 11.53 -4.27 -7.53
N GLY A 16 11.97 -5.10 -6.59
CA GLY A 16 13.31 -5.01 -6.02
C GLY A 16 13.51 -3.85 -5.08
N LEU A 17 12.43 -3.31 -4.51
CA LEU A 17 12.51 -2.16 -3.63
C LEU A 17 12.56 -2.59 -2.17
N SER A 18 13.44 -1.94 -1.39
CA SER A 18 13.42 -2.07 0.07
C SER A 18 12.33 -1.17 0.64
N GLN A 19 12.01 -1.36 1.92
CA GLN A 19 11.09 -0.44 2.61
C GLN A 19 11.65 0.98 2.62
N GLN A 20 12.95 1.12 2.77
CA GLN A 20 13.61 2.42 2.72
C GLN A 20 13.47 3.05 1.32
N ASP A 21 13.66 2.27 0.28
CA ASP A 21 13.48 2.73 -1.10
C ASP A 21 12.06 3.25 -1.31
N LEU A 22 11.08 2.48 -0.86
CA LEU A 22 9.69 2.89 -1.00
C LEU A 22 9.40 4.17 -0.22
N SER A 23 9.97 4.30 0.97
CA SER A 23 9.82 5.52 1.76
C SER A 23 10.34 6.73 1.00
N GLU A 24 11.52 6.62 0.42
CA GLU A 24 12.14 7.72 -0.31
C GLU A 24 11.35 8.11 -1.56
N ILE A 25 10.90 7.11 -2.32
CA ILE A 25 10.18 7.36 -3.57
C ILE A 25 8.77 7.89 -3.32
N SER A 26 8.09 7.36 -2.32
CA SER A 26 6.69 7.70 -2.05
C SER A 26 6.53 8.97 -1.21
N GLY A 27 7.56 9.35 -0.47
CA GLY A 27 7.44 10.43 0.50
C GLY A 27 6.71 10.03 1.77
N VAL A 28 6.43 8.74 1.94
CA VAL A 28 5.79 8.20 3.15
C VAL A 28 6.88 7.72 4.10
N SER A 29 6.74 8.03 5.40
CA SER A 29 7.77 7.63 6.36
C SER A 29 7.93 6.11 6.41
N ILE A 30 9.17 5.66 6.65
CA ILE A 30 9.44 4.23 6.74
C ILE A 30 8.64 3.57 7.86
N ARG A 31 8.41 4.29 8.95
CA ARG A 31 7.62 3.79 10.07
C ARG A 31 6.20 3.48 9.62
N THR A 32 5.60 4.34 8.80
CA THR A 32 4.27 4.12 8.25
C THR A 32 4.27 2.93 7.30
N ILE A 33 5.28 2.80 6.45
CA ILE A 33 5.39 1.68 5.51
C ILE A 33 5.46 0.35 6.28
N ILE A 34 6.29 0.28 7.29
CA ILE A 34 6.41 -0.92 8.13
C ILE A 34 5.06 -1.26 8.76
N SER A 35 4.39 -0.25 9.31
CA SER A 35 3.09 -0.44 9.95
C SER A 35 2.03 -0.95 8.98
N VAL A 36 1.96 -0.37 7.78
CA VAL A 36 1.00 -0.80 6.76
C VAL A 36 1.30 -2.21 6.29
N GLU A 37 2.56 -2.53 6.04
CA GLU A 37 2.95 -3.87 5.58
C GLU A 37 2.75 -4.95 6.64
N SER A 38 2.71 -4.57 7.90
CA SER A 38 2.41 -5.53 8.97
C SER A 38 0.94 -5.96 8.98
N GLY A 39 0.08 -5.20 8.32
CA GLY A 39 -1.35 -5.48 8.28
C GLY A 39 -2.11 -5.00 9.51
N ASN A 40 -1.42 -4.31 10.43
CA ASN A 40 -2.02 -3.91 11.71
C ASN A 40 -2.45 -2.44 11.76
N SER A 41 -2.32 -1.71 10.66
CA SER A 41 -2.70 -0.31 10.64
C SER A 41 -3.80 -0.04 9.63
N ASN A 42 -4.48 1.09 9.82
CA ASN A 42 -5.50 1.59 8.91
C ASN A 42 -5.06 2.95 8.38
N PRO A 43 -4.21 2.99 7.35
CA PRO A 43 -3.77 4.26 6.80
C PRO A 43 -4.92 4.99 6.14
N SER A 44 -4.82 6.31 6.06
CA SER A 44 -5.78 7.09 5.28
C SER A 44 -5.65 6.72 3.79
N VAL A 45 -6.71 6.96 3.02
CA VAL A 45 -6.68 6.75 1.58
C VAL A 45 -5.57 7.58 0.94
N ASN A 46 -5.36 8.79 1.42
CA ASN A 46 -4.32 9.68 0.90
C ASN A 46 -2.92 9.08 1.10
N VAL A 47 -2.62 8.62 2.30
CA VAL A 47 -1.33 7.99 2.61
C VAL A 47 -1.15 6.71 1.79
N LEU A 48 -2.18 5.89 1.75
CA LEU A 48 -2.14 4.63 0.99
C LEU A 48 -1.89 4.90 -0.49
N SER A 49 -2.57 5.88 -1.07
CA SER A 49 -2.39 6.24 -2.48
C SER A 49 -0.96 6.67 -2.79
N LYS A 50 -0.35 7.48 -1.92
CA LYS A 50 1.04 7.90 -2.08
C LYS A 50 1.99 6.70 -2.04
N MET A 51 1.73 5.80 -1.12
CA MET A 51 2.59 4.65 -0.88
C MET A 51 2.58 3.67 -2.04
N ILE A 52 1.43 3.45 -2.66
CA ILE A 52 1.28 2.43 -3.68
C ILE A 52 1.51 2.92 -5.10
N LYS A 53 1.48 4.23 -5.32
CA LYS A 53 1.69 4.80 -6.65
C LYS A 53 3.01 4.37 -7.27
N PRO A 54 4.15 4.41 -6.57
CA PRO A 54 5.41 3.92 -7.14
C PRO A 54 5.40 2.43 -7.45
N LEU A 55 4.47 1.68 -6.88
CA LEU A 55 4.34 0.25 -7.10
C LEU A 55 3.47 -0.09 -8.31
N GLY A 56 2.93 0.93 -8.99
CA GLY A 56 2.03 0.73 -10.12
C GLY A 56 0.64 0.29 -9.71
N LEU A 57 0.26 0.58 -8.48
CA LEU A 57 -1.06 0.24 -7.96
C LEU A 57 -1.89 1.50 -7.76
N ILE A 58 -3.20 1.33 -7.79
CA ILE A 58 -4.12 2.42 -7.52
C ILE A 58 -5.17 1.98 -6.51
N VAL A 59 -5.67 2.94 -5.75
CA VAL A 59 -6.86 2.73 -4.93
C VAL A 59 -8.06 3.10 -5.80
N SER A 60 -9.01 2.20 -5.91
CA SER A 60 -10.24 2.49 -6.63
C SER A 60 -11.43 2.02 -5.81
N LEU A 61 -12.53 2.71 -6.00
CA LEU A 61 -13.79 2.33 -5.40
C LEU A 61 -14.73 1.94 -6.52
N SER A 62 -15.42 0.83 -6.32
CA SER A 62 -16.45 0.41 -7.27
C SER A 62 -17.73 0.16 -6.51
N GLU A 63 -18.83 0.47 -7.17
CA GLU A 63 -20.13 0.21 -6.58
C GLU A 63 -20.37 -1.29 -6.60
N ARG A 64 -20.71 -1.84 -5.44
CA ARG A 64 -21.03 -3.24 -5.34
C ARG A 64 -22.49 -3.44 -5.73
N VAL A 65 -22.69 -4.15 -6.84
CA VAL A 65 -24.04 -4.53 -7.24
C VAL A 65 -24.50 -5.64 -6.31
N LYS A 66 -25.59 -5.39 -5.62
CA LYS A 66 -26.16 -6.33 -4.71
C LYS A 66 -27.19 -7.17 -5.43
N ASN A 67 -26.91 -8.43 -5.57
CA ASN A 67 -27.86 -9.39 -6.11
C ASN A 67 -28.63 -10.01 -4.96
N ASP A 68 -29.88 -9.73 -4.90
CA ASP A 68 -30.75 -10.27 -3.87
C ASP A 68 -31.28 -11.64 -4.22
#